data_f831c78c92af12113371d407dc791a5c
#
_entry.id   f831c78c92af12113371d407dc791a5c
#
_cell.length_a   1.000
_cell.length_b   1.000
_cell.length_c   1.000
_cell.angle_alpha   90.00
_cell.angle_beta   90.00
_cell.angle_gamma   90.00
#
_symmetry.space_group_name_H-M   'P 1'
#
loop_
_entity.id
_entity.type
_entity.pdbx_description
1 polymer ?
#
loop_
_entity_poly.entity_id
_entity_poly.type
_entity_poly.pdbx_seq_one_letter_code
_entity_poly.pdbx_strand_id
1 'polypeptide(L)' 'MQRIYTDYNQLPLALCAEDVAQVLGVSRAGAYTLMHSKGFPALHVGKRIVVPKDKLLEWIEKKVVS' A
#
# COMPACT_ATOMS: atom_id res chain seq x y z
N MET A 1 -14.00 -10.07 -3.01
CA MET A 1 -13.08 -9.57 -4.04
C MET A 1 -11.85 -10.45 -4.14
N GLN A 2 -11.51 -10.86 -5.34
CA GLN A 2 -10.36 -11.72 -5.55
C GLN A 2 -9.08 -10.89 -5.55
N ARG A 3 -8.07 -11.35 -4.81
CA ARG A 3 -6.78 -10.65 -4.79
C ARG A 3 -5.99 -11.00 -6.05
N ILE A 4 -5.36 -10.00 -6.63
CA ILE A 4 -4.49 -10.16 -7.78
C ILE A 4 -3.09 -10.57 -7.32
N TYR A 5 -2.62 -9.98 -6.23
CA TYR A 5 -1.26 -10.20 -5.73
C TYR A 5 -1.28 -11.23 -4.60
N THR A 6 -0.63 -12.36 -4.82
CA THR A 6 -0.50 -13.43 -3.83
C THR A 6 0.93 -13.64 -3.38
N ASP A 7 1.87 -12.95 -4.03
CA ASP A 7 3.30 -13.09 -3.76
C ASP A 7 3.93 -11.71 -3.82
N TYR A 8 4.75 -11.40 -2.81
CA TYR A 8 5.46 -10.13 -2.74
C TYR A 8 6.22 -9.81 -4.04
N ASN A 9 6.85 -10.84 -4.63
CA ASN A 9 7.65 -10.64 -5.84
C ASN A 9 6.83 -10.26 -7.06
N GLN A 10 5.52 -10.44 -7.00
CA GLN A 10 4.62 -10.06 -8.10
C GLN A 10 4.26 -8.59 -8.04
N LEU A 11 4.56 -7.91 -6.94
CA LEU A 11 4.20 -6.51 -6.77
C LEU A 11 5.15 -5.61 -7.55
N PRO A 12 4.62 -4.54 -8.17
CA PRO A 12 5.50 -3.53 -8.77
C PRO A 12 6.30 -2.81 -7.69
N LEU A 13 7.39 -2.15 -8.08
CA LEU A 13 8.24 -1.43 -7.15
C LEU A 13 7.50 -0.31 -6.44
N ALA A 14 6.58 0.35 -7.13
CA ALA A 14 5.77 1.42 -6.56
C ALA A 14 4.30 1.04 -6.67
N LEU A 15 3.57 1.17 -5.58
CA LEU A 15 2.18 0.76 -5.48
C LEU A 15 1.27 1.98 -5.41
N CYS A 16 0.21 2.00 -6.22
CA CYS A 16 -0.82 3.03 -6.12
C CYS A 16 -1.90 2.57 -5.13
N ALA A 17 -2.87 3.43 -4.88
CA ALA A 17 -3.94 3.12 -3.92
C ALA A 17 -4.67 1.83 -4.26
N GLU A 18 -4.88 1.58 -5.54
CA GLU A 18 -5.56 0.37 -5.99
C GLU A 18 -4.75 -0.88 -5.65
N ASP A 19 -3.44 -0.81 -5.84
CA ASP A 19 -2.56 -1.92 -5.49
C ASP A 19 -2.54 -2.17 -3.99
N VAL A 20 -2.48 -1.10 -3.20
CA VAL A 20 -2.49 -1.21 -1.74
C VAL A 20 -3.79 -1.85 -1.28
N ALA A 21 -4.91 -1.47 -1.90
CA ALA A 21 -6.20 -2.06 -1.56
C ALA A 21 -6.18 -3.57 -1.80
N GLN A 22 -5.59 -4.01 -2.91
CA GLN A 22 -5.49 -5.43 -3.23
C GLN A 22 -4.61 -6.17 -2.22
N VAL A 23 -3.47 -5.58 -1.88
CA VAL A 23 -2.52 -6.20 -0.97
C VAL A 23 -3.10 -6.34 0.42
N LEU A 24 -3.75 -5.30 0.92
CA LEU A 24 -4.27 -5.29 2.28
C LEU A 24 -5.69 -5.87 2.38
N GLY A 25 -6.34 -6.09 1.26
CA GLY A 25 -7.70 -6.62 1.26
C GLY A 25 -8.72 -5.62 1.78
N VAL A 26 -8.52 -4.33 1.50
CA VAL A 26 -9.45 -3.28 1.91
C VAL A 26 -10.03 -2.61 0.68
N SER A 27 -11.03 -1.75 0.88
CA SER A 27 -11.62 -1.01 -0.22
C SER A 27 -10.62 0.02 -0.77
N ARG A 28 -10.85 0.45 -2.00
CA ARG A 28 -10.03 1.49 -2.63
C ARG A 28 -10.06 2.77 -1.79
N ALA A 29 -11.25 3.14 -1.33
CA ALA A 29 -11.41 4.33 -0.50
C ALA A 29 -10.64 4.19 0.82
N GLY A 30 -10.70 3.00 1.42
CA GLY A 30 -9.94 2.73 2.65
C GLY A 30 -8.45 2.82 2.43
N ALA A 31 -7.97 2.27 1.32
CA ALA A 31 -6.54 2.35 0.98
C ALA A 31 -6.11 3.80 0.77
N TYR A 32 -6.92 4.56 0.06
CA TYR A 32 -6.62 5.96 -0.20
C TYR A 32 -6.52 6.76 1.10
N THR A 33 -7.48 6.55 1.99
CA THR A 33 -7.49 7.20 3.30
C THR A 33 -6.23 6.83 4.09
N LEU A 34 -5.87 5.55 4.08
CA LEU A 34 -4.68 5.07 4.77
C LEU A 34 -3.42 5.71 4.22
N MET A 35 -3.31 5.83 2.91
CA MET A 35 -2.13 6.40 2.28
C MET A 35 -1.97 7.89 2.55
N HIS A 36 -3.05 8.56 2.94
CA HIS A 36 -3.00 9.96 3.35
C HIS A 36 -2.80 10.13 4.84
N SER A 37 -2.79 9.03 5.60
CA SER A 37 -2.67 9.13 7.04
C SER A 37 -1.24 9.48 7.44
N LYS A 38 -1.11 10.10 8.60
CA LYS A 38 0.18 10.47 9.13
C LYS A 38 0.98 9.22 9.46
N GLY A 39 2.23 9.22 9.06
CA GLY A 39 3.13 8.11 9.33
C GLY A 39 3.15 7.04 8.26
N PHE A 40 2.23 7.07 7.32
CA PHE A 40 2.29 6.14 6.21
C PHE A 40 3.36 6.59 5.21
N PRO A 41 4.23 5.68 4.73
CA PRO A 41 5.36 6.05 3.89
C PRO A 41 4.99 6.26 2.41
N ALA A 42 4.03 7.14 2.15
CA ALA A 42 3.58 7.41 0.80
C ALA A 42 4.32 8.59 0.20
N LEU A 43 4.42 8.58 -1.14
CA LEU A 43 5.03 9.64 -1.91
C LEU A 43 3.97 10.28 -2.82
N HIS A 44 4.02 11.59 -2.93
CA HIS A 44 3.18 12.31 -3.88
C HIS A 44 4.00 12.60 -5.14
N VAL A 45 3.54 12.05 -6.28
CA VAL A 45 4.20 12.24 -7.56
C VAL A 45 3.18 12.86 -8.50
N GLY A 46 3.29 14.16 -8.71
CA GLY A 46 2.28 14.90 -9.46
C GLY A 46 0.94 14.79 -8.77
N LYS A 47 -0.06 14.27 -9.46
CA LYS A 47 -1.40 14.08 -8.92
C LYS A 47 -1.60 12.68 -8.33
N ARG A 48 -0.55 11.86 -8.36
CA ARG A 48 -0.65 10.47 -7.90
C ARG A 48 -0.02 10.31 -6.52
N ILE A 49 -0.54 9.36 -5.77
CA ILE A 49 0.06 8.97 -4.50
C ILE A 49 0.48 7.51 -4.65
N VAL A 50 1.72 7.22 -4.28
CA VAL A 50 2.27 5.87 -4.39
C VAL A 50 3.10 5.55 -3.16
N VAL A 51 3.34 4.26 -2.93
CA VAL A 51 4.21 3.81 -1.85
C VAL A 51 5.17 2.76 -2.41
N PRO A 52 6.48 2.87 -2.12
CA PRO A 52 7.41 1.81 -2.51
C PRO A 52 7.06 0.53 -1.79
N LYS A 53 7.11 -0.62 -2.47
CA LYS A 53 6.69 -1.88 -1.85
C LYS A 53 7.51 -2.24 -0.63
N ASP A 54 8.80 -1.92 -0.62
CA ASP A 54 9.66 -2.19 0.53
C ASP A 54 9.20 -1.40 1.75
N LYS A 55 8.80 -0.15 1.54
CA LYS A 55 8.32 0.70 2.62
C LYS A 55 6.97 0.26 3.13
N LEU A 56 6.12 -0.22 2.23
CA LEU A 56 4.84 -0.78 2.65
C LEU A 56 5.06 -2.00 3.53
N LEU A 57 5.97 -2.88 3.15
CA LEU A 57 6.28 -4.07 3.92
C LEU A 57 6.80 -3.71 5.31
N GLU A 58 7.72 -2.75 5.40
CA GLU A 58 8.23 -2.26 6.68
C GLU A 58 7.10 -1.71 7.55
N TRP A 59 6.21 -0.94 6.95
CA TRP A 59 5.08 -0.37 7.67
C TRP A 59 4.18 -1.47 8.24
N ILE A 60 3.89 -2.48 7.43
CA ILE A 60 3.07 -3.61 7.88
C ILE A 60 3.73 -4.33 9.05
N GLU A 61 5.02 -4.59 8.96
CA GLU A 61 5.76 -5.28 10.00
C GLU A 61 5.73 -4.52 11.32
N LYS A 62 5.86 -3.20 11.27
CA LYS A 62 5.80 -2.37 12.47
C LYS A 62 4.43 -2.41 13.12
N LYS A 63 3.37 -2.51 12.32
CA LYS A 63 2.01 -2.54 12.85
C LYS A 63 1.67 -3.90 13.45
N VAL A 64 2.23 -4.95 12.91
CA VAL A 64 1.93 -6.31 13.37
C VAL A 64 2.66 -6.67 14.65
N VAL A 65 3.84 -6.10 14.86
CA VAL A 65 4.72 -6.48 15.98
C VAL A 65 4.34 -5.78 17.29
N SER A 66 3.53 -4.79 17.25
CA SER A 66 3.17 -4.00 18.42
C SER A 66 2.56 -4.84 19.56
#